data_781ad60c380f061bc56a4d2882889b5f
#
_entry.id   781ad60c380f061bc56a4d2882889b5f
#
_cell.length_a   1.000
_cell.length_b   1.000
_cell.length_c   1.000
_cell.angle_alpha   90.00
_cell.angle_beta   90.00
_cell.angle_gamma   90.00
#
_symmetry.space_group_name_H-M   'P 1'
#
loop_
_entity.id
_entity.type
_entity.pdbx_description
1 polymer ?
#
loop_
_entity_poly.entity_id
_entity_poly.type
_entity_poly.pdbx_seq_one_letter_code
_entity_poly.pdbx_strand_id
1 'polypeptide(L)'
;MLALLIYFVASALFRAPAEESAPADSAPVTSTERAIPQVIVTPAQLKPHTVFATLKGSTEPDREVTVRSETMGTVIDARISEGQVVSRGTVLCGLDVESRAARIAEAEASVASAQLDFDAAQQLQEKGWTTSNNAAAAKAALDRAEAGLAAAKIELNKTRITAPFNGVFETRLAERGDFLSVGAACGRLVDLDPIIVAVDATENQLTAINPETPVSVELATGVETTGNVRYIARTANAQTRTFRVEIEIPNPDNGIAAGLTASVQVGLGVAPALLMTPASLVLHDDGRVGVRYVDDTDIVQFTEVSVVDDAQDGIWVTGIPEGANLLAAGQDFLREGVKVEPQLVQER
;
A
#
# COMPACT_ATOMS: atom_id res chain seq x y z
N MET A 1 37.66 15.34 -59.80
CA MET A 1 38.31 14.04 -59.84
C MET A 1 39.80 14.09 -60.24
N LEU A 2 40.35 15.21 -60.70
CA LEU A 2 41.77 15.33 -61.12
C LEU A 2 42.75 15.67 -59.96
N ALA A 3 42.30 16.25 -58.87
CA ALA A 3 43.11 16.65 -57.71
C ALA A 3 43.52 15.51 -56.77
N LEU A 4 42.75 14.40 -56.75
CA LEU A 4 42.98 13.21 -55.89
C LEU A 4 44.05 12.26 -56.48
N LEU A 5 44.25 12.31 -57.78
CA LEU A 5 45.26 11.48 -58.48
C LEU A 5 46.68 12.04 -58.36
N ILE A 6 46.83 13.33 -58.19
CA ILE A 6 48.15 14.03 -58.05
C ILE A 6 48.69 13.79 -56.61
N TYR A 7 47.87 13.64 -55.60
CA TYR A 7 48.29 13.40 -54.21
C TYR A 7 48.86 11.98 -54.01
N PHE A 8 48.33 10.96 -54.70
CA PHE A 8 48.83 9.58 -54.62
C PHE A 8 50.12 9.32 -55.39
N VAL A 9 50.43 10.10 -56.44
CA VAL A 9 51.67 9.95 -57.22
C VAL A 9 52.82 10.66 -56.51
N ALA A 10 52.56 11.75 -55.78
CA ALA A 10 53.63 12.50 -55.05
C ALA A 10 54.11 11.75 -53.78
N SER A 11 53.30 10.90 -53.16
CA SER A 11 53.67 10.16 -51.95
C SER A 11 54.54 8.90 -52.22
N ALA A 12 54.62 8.46 -53.48
CA ALA A 12 55.43 7.29 -53.86
C ALA A 12 56.91 7.60 -54.16
N LEU A 13 57.25 8.89 -54.33
CA LEU A 13 58.57 9.35 -54.73
C LEU A 13 59.51 9.81 -53.58
N PHE A 14 59.02 9.84 -52.33
CA PHE A 14 59.81 10.20 -51.12
C PHE A 14 59.84 9.06 -50.11
N ARG A 15 60.20 7.84 -50.50
CA ARG A 15 60.50 6.77 -49.59
C ARG A 15 62.01 6.57 -49.53
N ALA A 16 62.63 7.11 -48.47
CA ALA A 16 64.01 6.86 -48.12
C ALA A 16 64.25 5.37 -47.85
N PRO A 17 65.41 4.80 -48.19
CA PRO A 17 65.68 3.38 -47.97
C PRO A 17 65.79 3.10 -46.47
N ALA A 18 65.14 2.03 -46.01
CA ALA A 18 65.24 1.55 -44.64
C ALA A 18 66.66 1.02 -44.40
N GLU A 19 67.34 1.58 -43.41
CA GLU A 19 68.56 1.01 -42.85
C GLU A 19 68.25 -0.34 -42.23
N GLU A 20 68.94 -1.34 -42.70
CA GLU A 20 68.99 -2.76 -42.24
C GLU A 20 69.67 -2.75 -40.86
N SER A 21 68.88 -2.74 -39.78
CA SER A 21 69.36 -2.87 -38.41
C SER A 21 69.71 -4.33 -38.16
N ALA A 22 70.94 -4.59 -37.81
CA ALA A 22 71.49 -5.89 -37.40
C ALA A 22 70.71 -6.48 -36.22
N PRO A 23 70.63 -7.78 -36.04
CA PRO A 23 69.90 -8.50 -35.01
C PRO A 23 70.49 -8.10 -33.63
N ALA A 24 69.70 -7.40 -32.84
CA ALA A 24 70.01 -7.17 -31.43
C ALA A 24 69.94 -8.48 -30.67
N ASP A 25 71.06 -8.78 -30.07
CA ASP A 25 71.31 -9.84 -29.12
C ASP A 25 70.14 -9.99 -28.11
N SER A 26 69.46 -11.11 -28.18
CA SER A 26 68.37 -11.42 -27.25
C SER A 26 68.96 -11.72 -25.86
N ALA A 27 69.02 -10.65 -25.04
CA ALA A 27 69.21 -10.86 -23.60
C ALA A 27 68.13 -11.80 -23.05
N PRO A 28 68.47 -12.75 -22.17
CA PRO A 28 67.52 -13.65 -21.59
C PRO A 28 66.52 -12.84 -20.79
N VAL A 29 65.22 -12.94 -21.16
CA VAL A 29 64.13 -12.43 -20.35
C VAL A 29 64.15 -13.19 -19.02
N THR A 30 64.83 -12.63 -18.03
CA THR A 30 64.77 -13.10 -16.67
C THR A 30 63.30 -13.03 -16.29
N SER A 31 62.62 -14.16 -16.15
CA SER A 31 61.31 -14.27 -15.56
C SER A 31 61.46 -13.69 -14.15
N THR A 32 61.12 -12.41 -14.00
CA THR A 32 60.95 -11.80 -12.67
C THR A 32 59.84 -12.61 -12.02
N GLU A 33 60.20 -13.44 -11.07
CA GLU A 33 59.30 -14.13 -10.16
C GLU A 33 58.42 -13.02 -9.59
N ARG A 34 57.15 -13.01 -10.01
CA ARG A 34 56.20 -11.93 -9.66
C ARG A 34 56.03 -12.02 -8.18
N ALA A 35 56.60 -11.05 -7.44
CA ALA A 35 56.46 -10.99 -5.99
C ALA A 35 54.96 -11.13 -5.61
N ILE A 36 54.69 -12.06 -4.71
CA ILE A 36 53.32 -12.24 -4.20
C ILE A 36 52.88 -10.94 -3.55
N PRO A 37 51.80 -10.28 -4.01
CA PRO A 37 51.38 -9.02 -3.42
C PRO A 37 50.88 -9.24 -2.01
N GLN A 38 51.34 -8.39 -1.08
CA GLN A 38 50.82 -8.34 0.27
C GLN A 38 49.50 -7.56 0.32
N VAL A 39 48.50 -8.08 1.00
CA VAL A 39 47.15 -7.49 1.05
C VAL A 39 46.69 -7.43 2.50
N ILE A 40 45.97 -6.36 2.80
CA ILE A 40 45.36 -6.17 4.13
C ILE A 40 43.96 -6.78 4.07
N VAL A 41 43.68 -7.70 5.00
CA VAL A 41 42.38 -8.36 5.07
C VAL A 41 41.71 -8.13 6.44
N THR A 42 40.38 -8.11 6.40
CA THR A 42 39.52 -8.01 7.60
C THR A 42 38.61 -9.24 7.62
N PRO A 43 38.57 -10.01 8.73
CA PRO A 43 37.66 -11.14 8.83
C PRO A 43 36.19 -10.68 8.81
N ALA A 44 35.39 -11.33 8.01
CA ALA A 44 33.96 -11.06 7.91
C ALA A 44 33.26 -11.54 9.18
N GLN A 45 32.76 -10.59 9.98
CA GLN A 45 31.95 -10.86 11.17
C GLN A 45 30.48 -10.73 10.82
N LEU A 46 29.87 -11.81 10.35
CA LEU A 46 28.43 -11.84 10.05
C LEU A 46 27.63 -11.69 11.33
N LYS A 47 26.63 -10.80 11.30
CA LYS A 47 25.69 -10.57 12.41
C LYS A 47 24.26 -10.85 11.92
N PRO A 48 23.39 -11.38 12.80
CA PRO A 48 21.97 -11.48 12.47
C PRO A 48 21.43 -10.07 12.21
N HIS A 49 20.94 -9.80 11.01
CA HIS A 49 20.34 -8.52 10.64
C HIS A 49 18.94 -8.75 10.07
N THR A 50 17.97 -7.93 10.48
CA THR A 50 16.62 -8.00 9.94
C THR A 50 16.60 -7.31 8.57
N VAL A 51 16.27 -8.08 7.56
CA VAL A 51 16.10 -7.56 6.20
C VAL A 51 14.71 -6.97 6.07
N PHE A 52 14.60 -5.75 5.55
CA PHE A 52 13.33 -5.09 5.31
C PHE A 52 13.05 -4.93 3.82
N ALA A 53 11.78 -5.04 3.45
CA ALA A 53 11.29 -4.56 2.16
C ALA A 53 10.44 -3.31 2.37
N THR A 54 10.67 -2.30 1.55
CA THR A 54 9.82 -1.12 1.51
C THR A 54 8.73 -1.33 0.46
N LEU A 55 7.48 -1.37 0.91
CA LEU A 55 6.30 -1.38 0.06
C LEU A 55 5.76 0.04 -0.05
N LYS A 56 5.39 0.45 -1.26
CA LYS A 56 4.79 1.76 -1.49
C LYS A 56 3.32 1.64 -1.81
N GLY A 57 2.55 2.61 -1.36
CA GLY A 57 1.12 2.66 -1.57
C GLY A 57 0.51 4.00 -1.18
N SER A 58 -0.76 3.99 -0.83
CA SER A 58 -1.49 5.19 -0.43
C SER A 58 -2.48 4.91 0.69
N THR A 59 -2.82 5.97 1.42
CA THR A 59 -3.90 5.93 2.41
C THR A 59 -5.26 5.93 1.72
N GLU A 60 -6.18 5.12 2.22
CA GLU A 60 -7.56 5.02 1.76
C GLU A 60 -8.51 5.04 2.95
N PRO A 61 -9.76 5.51 2.80
CA PRO A 61 -10.74 5.39 3.88
C PRO A 61 -11.10 3.92 4.14
N ASP A 62 -11.44 3.57 5.39
CA ASP A 62 -11.98 2.24 5.70
C ASP A 62 -13.25 1.97 4.91
N ARG A 63 -14.13 2.98 4.84
CA ARG A 63 -15.40 2.93 4.12
C ARG A 63 -15.70 4.25 3.44
N GLU A 64 -16.22 4.18 2.24
CA GLU A 64 -16.74 5.32 1.51
C GLU A 64 -18.13 4.98 0.97
N VAL A 65 -19.09 5.89 1.14
CA VAL A 65 -20.43 5.73 0.60
C VAL A 65 -20.99 7.05 0.09
N THR A 66 -21.58 7.01 -1.09
CA THR A 66 -22.47 8.07 -1.55
C THR A 66 -23.86 7.82 -0.98
N VAL A 67 -24.26 8.65 -0.02
CA VAL A 67 -25.58 8.55 0.64
C VAL A 67 -26.64 9.10 -0.33
N ARG A 68 -27.66 8.27 -0.59
CA ARG A 68 -28.68 8.54 -1.60
C ARG A 68 -30.08 8.62 -1.02
N SER A 69 -30.96 9.38 -1.67
CA SER A 69 -32.36 9.44 -1.30
C SER A 69 -33.11 8.16 -1.66
N GLU A 70 -33.90 7.63 -0.72
CA GLU A 70 -34.79 6.49 -0.93
C GLU A 70 -36.18 6.92 -1.40
N THR A 71 -36.49 8.21 -1.36
CA THR A 71 -37.79 8.78 -1.76
C THR A 71 -37.60 10.10 -2.49
N MET A 72 -38.61 10.56 -3.21
CA MET A 72 -38.56 11.86 -3.88
C MET A 72 -38.99 12.99 -2.97
N GLY A 73 -38.43 14.17 -3.16
CA GLY A 73 -38.84 15.39 -2.44
C GLY A 73 -37.84 16.52 -2.58
N THR A 74 -38.28 17.73 -2.20
CA THR A 74 -37.41 18.91 -2.15
C THR A 74 -36.60 18.93 -0.87
N VAL A 75 -35.31 19.23 -0.97
CA VAL A 75 -34.40 19.38 0.19
C VAL A 75 -34.77 20.67 0.93
N ILE A 76 -35.21 20.54 2.18
CA ILE A 76 -35.54 21.69 3.07
C ILE A 76 -34.46 21.92 4.12
N ASP A 77 -33.62 20.90 4.37
CA ASP A 77 -32.57 20.96 5.37
C ASP A 77 -31.28 20.25 4.85
N ALA A 78 -30.16 20.99 4.87
CA ALA A 78 -28.83 20.51 4.50
C ALA A 78 -27.77 21.26 5.33
N ARG A 79 -27.80 21.06 6.68
CA ARG A 79 -27.01 21.88 7.63
C ARG A 79 -25.60 21.37 7.86
N ILE A 80 -25.33 20.11 7.53
CA ILE A 80 -24.01 19.51 7.77
C ILE A 80 -23.00 20.13 6.80
N SER A 81 -21.93 20.70 7.34
CA SER A 81 -20.87 21.28 6.53
C SER A 81 -19.91 20.18 6.00
N GLU A 82 -19.31 20.42 4.83
CA GLU A 82 -18.24 19.58 4.34
C GLU A 82 -17.05 19.59 5.33
N GLY A 83 -16.44 18.42 5.52
CA GLY A 83 -15.40 18.21 6.52
C GLY A 83 -15.91 17.96 7.95
N GLN A 84 -17.22 18.04 8.19
CA GLN A 84 -17.79 17.84 9.53
C GLN A 84 -17.85 16.35 9.88
N VAL A 85 -17.36 16.00 11.08
CA VAL A 85 -17.54 14.67 11.67
C VAL A 85 -19.00 14.48 12.08
N VAL A 86 -19.60 13.37 11.68
CA VAL A 86 -20.98 13.01 11.97
C VAL A 86 -21.07 11.61 12.57
N SER A 87 -22.05 11.40 13.45
CA SER A 87 -22.35 10.08 13.99
C SER A 87 -23.41 9.38 13.16
N ARG A 88 -23.43 8.05 13.21
CA ARG A 88 -24.47 7.23 12.61
C ARG A 88 -25.86 7.71 13.01
N GLY A 89 -26.78 7.87 12.05
CA GLY A 89 -28.13 8.36 12.25
C GLY A 89 -28.27 9.89 12.20
N THR A 90 -27.16 10.64 12.11
CA THR A 90 -27.22 12.10 11.89
C THR A 90 -27.88 12.39 10.55
N VAL A 91 -28.85 13.31 10.52
CA VAL A 91 -29.53 13.72 9.28
C VAL A 91 -28.59 14.58 8.45
N LEU A 92 -28.26 14.09 7.26
CA LEU A 92 -27.40 14.76 6.28
C LEU A 92 -28.22 15.68 5.37
N CYS A 93 -29.36 15.16 4.85
CA CYS A 93 -30.34 15.92 4.09
C CYS A 93 -31.75 15.61 4.61
N GLY A 94 -32.57 16.64 4.79
CA GLY A 94 -33.99 16.54 5.12
C GLY A 94 -34.85 16.94 3.92
N LEU A 95 -35.78 16.09 3.54
CA LEU A 95 -36.75 16.38 2.48
C LEU A 95 -38.05 16.91 3.08
N ASP A 96 -38.84 17.60 2.24
CA ASP A 96 -40.17 18.07 2.59
C ASP A 96 -41.08 16.91 3.01
N VAL A 97 -41.79 17.12 4.13
CA VAL A 97 -42.62 16.12 4.81
C VAL A 97 -44.14 16.37 4.73
N GLU A 98 -44.57 17.54 4.26
CA GLU A 98 -45.96 17.99 4.39
C GLU A 98 -46.99 16.95 3.91
N SER A 99 -46.86 16.42 2.70
CA SER A 99 -47.78 15.41 2.17
C SER A 99 -47.73 14.09 2.93
N ARG A 100 -46.58 13.74 3.51
CA ARG A 100 -46.38 12.47 4.26
C ARG A 100 -46.95 12.57 5.67
N ALA A 101 -46.84 13.75 6.30
CA ALA A 101 -47.47 14.01 7.57
C ALA A 101 -49.01 13.90 7.49
N ALA A 102 -49.61 14.44 6.40
CA ALA A 102 -51.04 14.28 6.14
C ALA A 102 -51.46 12.81 5.96
N ARG A 103 -50.65 12.01 5.24
CA ARG A 103 -50.90 10.54 5.07
C ARG A 103 -50.82 9.78 6.39
N ILE A 104 -49.92 10.15 7.31
CA ILE A 104 -49.85 9.55 8.63
C ILE A 104 -51.12 9.87 9.41
N ALA A 105 -51.58 11.12 9.43
CA ALA A 105 -52.79 11.51 10.12
C ALA A 105 -54.02 10.74 9.57
N GLU A 106 -54.13 10.57 8.26
CA GLU A 106 -55.17 9.76 7.60
C GLU A 106 -55.12 8.30 8.06
N ALA A 107 -53.90 7.69 8.05
CA ALA A 107 -53.71 6.30 8.46
C ALA A 107 -53.99 6.10 9.96
N GLU A 108 -53.64 7.05 10.82
CA GLU A 108 -53.96 7.03 12.25
C GLU A 108 -55.46 7.09 12.50
N ALA A 109 -56.19 7.91 11.75
CA ALA A 109 -57.65 7.96 11.82
C ALA A 109 -58.27 6.63 11.36
N SER A 110 -57.72 6.00 10.32
CA SER A 110 -58.18 4.65 9.83
C SER A 110 -57.97 3.58 10.89
N VAL A 111 -56.80 3.55 11.57
CA VAL A 111 -56.54 2.61 12.67
C VAL A 111 -57.52 2.85 13.81
N ALA A 112 -57.74 4.11 14.21
CA ALA A 112 -58.68 4.42 15.32
C ALA A 112 -60.11 3.93 14.97
N SER A 113 -60.58 4.12 13.73
CA SER A 113 -61.88 3.63 13.29
C SER A 113 -61.95 2.11 13.32
N ALA A 114 -60.95 1.43 12.73
CA ALA A 114 -60.92 -0.03 12.67
C ALA A 114 -60.79 -0.69 14.06
N GLN A 115 -60.12 -0.01 15.01
CA GLN A 115 -60.02 -0.45 16.39
C GLN A 115 -61.42 -0.42 17.08
N LEU A 116 -62.18 0.67 16.91
CA LEU A 116 -63.54 0.79 17.47
C LEU A 116 -64.48 -0.29 16.90
N ASP A 117 -64.36 -0.56 15.59
CA ASP A 117 -65.18 -1.62 14.94
C ASP A 117 -64.82 -3.01 15.47
N PHE A 118 -63.53 -3.27 15.66
CA PHE A 118 -63.06 -4.54 16.23
C PHE A 118 -63.54 -4.72 17.68
N ASP A 119 -63.38 -3.69 18.54
CA ASP A 119 -63.81 -3.72 19.93
C ASP A 119 -65.31 -3.95 20.04
N ALA A 120 -66.11 -3.31 19.19
CA ALA A 120 -67.56 -3.50 19.13
C ALA A 120 -67.92 -4.95 18.68
N ALA A 121 -67.24 -5.45 17.62
CA ALA A 121 -67.46 -6.83 17.13
C ALA A 121 -67.08 -7.88 18.19
N GLN A 122 -65.97 -7.67 18.92
CA GLN A 122 -65.55 -8.55 20.01
C GLN A 122 -66.56 -8.59 21.16
N GLN A 123 -67.04 -7.42 21.61
CA GLN A 123 -68.06 -7.34 22.69
C GLN A 123 -69.35 -8.01 22.28
N LEU A 124 -69.78 -7.88 21.03
CA LEU A 124 -70.99 -8.57 20.51
C LEU A 124 -70.80 -10.05 20.43
N GLN A 125 -69.60 -10.53 20.06
CA GLN A 125 -69.26 -11.95 20.02
C GLN A 125 -69.30 -12.60 21.43
N GLU A 126 -68.71 -11.92 22.41
CA GLU A 126 -68.72 -12.38 23.82
C GLU A 126 -70.15 -12.52 24.38
N LYS A 127 -71.08 -11.67 23.92
CA LYS A 127 -72.51 -11.76 24.25
C LYS A 127 -73.30 -12.77 23.39
N GLY A 128 -72.66 -13.41 22.42
CA GLY A 128 -73.30 -14.36 21.52
C GLY A 128 -74.17 -13.69 20.44
N TRP A 129 -74.07 -12.38 20.23
CA TRP A 129 -74.91 -11.59 19.28
C TRP A 129 -74.29 -11.47 17.89
N THR A 130 -73.07 -11.87 17.69
CA THR A 130 -72.42 -11.93 16.36
C THR A 130 -71.64 -13.21 16.21
N THR A 131 -71.25 -13.56 14.96
CA THR A 131 -70.47 -14.76 14.63
C THR A 131 -69.00 -14.51 14.84
N SER A 132 -68.22 -15.57 15.12
CA SER A 132 -66.75 -15.50 15.17
C SER A 132 -66.15 -14.96 13.86
N ASN A 133 -66.78 -15.23 12.72
CA ASN A 133 -66.32 -14.70 11.41
C ASN A 133 -66.38 -13.17 11.34
N ASN A 134 -67.40 -12.52 11.93
CA ASN A 134 -67.49 -11.07 11.93
C ASN A 134 -66.37 -10.42 12.76
N ALA A 135 -66.10 -10.96 13.96
CA ALA A 135 -64.98 -10.50 14.77
C ALA A 135 -63.63 -10.73 14.09
N ALA A 136 -63.45 -11.87 13.45
CA ALA A 136 -62.25 -12.14 12.66
C ALA A 136 -62.11 -11.19 11.46
N ALA A 137 -63.18 -10.83 10.77
CA ALA A 137 -63.18 -9.85 9.70
C ALA A 137 -62.80 -8.43 10.20
N ALA A 138 -63.36 -8.00 11.35
CA ALA A 138 -63.03 -6.73 11.98
C ALA A 138 -61.52 -6.69 12.41
N LYS A 139 -61.01 -7.78 12.98
CA LYS A 139 -59.58 -7.92 13.31
C LYS A 139 -58.71 -7.80 12.08
N ALA A 140 -59.04 -8.48 10.97
CA ALA A 140 -58.30 -8.37 9.72
C ALA A 140 -58.36 -6.95 9.11
N ALA A 141 -59.44 -6.19 9.34
CA ALA A 141 -59.51 -4.79 8.95
C ALA A 141 -58.59 -3.90 9.79
N LEU A 142 -58.52 -4.11 11.10
CA LEU A 142 -57.60 -3.45 12.00
C LEU A 142 -56.12 -3.71 11.61
N ASP A 143 -55.79 -5.00 11.43
CA ASP A 143 -54.41 -5.39 11.04
C ASP A 143 -54.00 -4.75 9.72
N ARG A 144 -54.92 -4.59 8.76
CA ARG A 144 -54.66 -3.89 7.50
C ARG A 144 -54.43 -2.39 7.70
N ALA A 145 -55.22 -1.76 8.58
CA ALA A 145 -55.06 -0.34 8.89
C ALA A 145 -53.74 -0.07 9.63
N GLU A 146 -53.34 -0.91 10.56
CA GLU A 146 -52.05 -0.83 11.26
C GLU A 146 -50.89 -1.00 10.28
N ALA A 147 -50.96 -1.96 9.34
CA ALA A 147 -49.95 -2.11 8.29
C ALA A 147 -49.87 -0.86 7.39
N GLY A 148 -51.01 -0.24 7.09
CA GLY A 148 -51.06 1.04 6.35
C GLY A 148 -50.35 2.19 7.09
N LEU A 149 -50.58 2.30 8.39
CA LEU A 149 -49.92 3.29 9.25
C LEU A 149 -48.40 3.05 9.31
N ALA A 150 -47.98 1.78 9.45
CA ALA A 150 -46.57 1.42 9.46
C ALA A 150 -45.88 1.80 8.12
N ALA A 151 -46.55 1.55 6.98
CA ALA A 151 -46.03 1.95 5.67
C ALA A 151 -45.91 3.47 5.53
N ALA A 152 -46.90 4.25 6.00
CA ALA A 152 -46.85 5.70 5.97
C ALA A 152 -45.69 6.26 6.84
N LYS A 153 -45.46 5.65 8.02
CA LYS A 153 -44.30 6.01 8.89
C LYS A 153 -42.97 5.71 8.25
N ILE A 154 -42.83 4.58 7.56
CA ILE A 154 -41.59 4.24 6.79
C ILE A 154 -41.33 5.30 5.73
N GLU A 155 -42.35 5.68 4.95
CA GLU A 155 -42.20 6.72 3.90
C GLU A 155 -41.81 8.09 4.48
N LEU A 156 -42.32 8.45 5.66
CA LEU A 156 -41.87 9.66 6.36
C LEU A 156 -40.41 9.52 6.79
N ASN A 157 -40.00 8.39 7.34
CA ASN A 157 -38.62 8.18 7.79
C ASN A 157 -37.62 8.30 6.63
N LYS A 158 -37.98 7.88 5.43
CA LYS A 158 -37.16 8.00 4.21
C LYS A 158 -36.88 9.46 3.80
N THR A 159 -37.67 10.44 4.30
CA THR A 159 -37.39 11.85 4.06
C THR A 159 -36.17 12.36 4.83
N ARG A 160 -35.71 11.61 5.83
CA ARG A 160 -34.56 11.93 6.65
C ARG A 160 -33.39 11.08 6.16
N ILE A 161 -32.61 11.62 5.25
CA ILE A 161 -31.43 10.94 4.71
C ILE A 161 -30.33 11.01 5.76
N THR A 162 -29.97 9.88 6.37
CA THR A 162 -29.08 9.80 7.53
C THR A 162 -27.76 9.15 7.21
N ALA A 163 -26.73 9.46 8.01
CA ALA A 163 -25.44 8.81 7.96
C ALA A 163 -25.56 7.32 8.35
N PRO A 164 -25.09 6.36 7.50
CA PRO A 164 -25.16 4.94 7.80
C PRO A 164 -24.13 4.47 8.84
N PHE A 165 -23.03 5.21 9.01
CA PHE A 165 -21.97 4.98 9.99
C PHE A 165 -21.37 6.30 10.49
N ASN A 166 -20.49 6.24 11.49
CA ASN A 166 -19.72 7.39 11.94
C ASN A 166 -18.64 7.73 10.91
N GLY A 167 -18.41 9.02 10.64
CA GLY A 167 -17.40 9.42 9.67
C GLY A 167 -17.41 10.90 9.38
N VAL A 168 -16.70 11.30 8.35
CA VAL A 168 -16.61 12.69 7.87
C VAL A 168 -17.54 12.87 6.67
N PHE A 169 -18.39 13.89 6.73
CA PHE A 169 -19.21 14.30 5.59
C PHE A 169 -18.31 15.08 4.62
N GLU A 170 -17.80 14.41 3.59
CA GLU A 170 -16.73 14.96 2.76
C GLU A 170 -17.25 15.92 1.69
N THR A 171 -18.31 15.54 0.99
CA THR A 171 -18.84 16.35 -0.12
C THR A 171 -20.35 16.40 -0.06
N ARG A 172 -20.91 17.60 -0.17
CA ARG A 172 -22.33 17.82 -0.34
C ARG A 172 -22.68 17.78 -1.83
N LEU A 173 -23.67 16.97 -2.20
CA LEU A 173 -24.12 16.81 -3.56
C LEU A 173 -25.54 17.34 -3.81
N ALA A 174 -26.22 17.76 -2.72
CA ALA A 174 -27.55 18.36 -2.80
C ALA A 174 -27.64 19.56 -1.87
N GLU A 175 -28.19 20.65 -2.39
CA GLU A 175 -28.40 21.90 -1.66
C GLU A 175 -29.87 22.09 -1.29
N ARG A 176 -30.11 22.97 -0.33
CA ARG A 176 -31.48 23.36 0.05
C ARG A 176 -32.19 23.98 -1.15
N GLY A 177 -33.36 23.45 -1.49
CA GLY A 177 -34.14 23.82 -2.66
C GLY A 177 -34.05 22.84 -3.82
N ASP A 178 -33.06 21.96 -3.83
CA ASP A 178 -32.94 20.93 -4.86
C ASP A 178 -34.05 19.89 -4.74
N PHE A 179 -34.48 19.37 -5.87
CA PHE A 179 -35.43 18.26 -5.93
C PHE A 179 -34.66 16.95 -6.12
N LEU A 180 -34.75 16.05 -5.14
CA LEU A 180 -34.16 14.72 -5.22
C LEU A 180 -35.20 13.70 -5.71
N SER A 181 -34.81 12.90 -6.72
CA SER A 181 -35.51 11.68 -7.10
C SER A 181 -34.99 10.50 -6.29
N VAL A 182 -35.68 9.35 -6.36
CA VAL A 182 -35.17 8.11 -5.77
C VAL A 182 -33.82 7.74 -6.40
N GLY A 183 -32.80 7.48 -5.54
CA GLY A 183 -31.44 7.21 -5.96
C GLY A 183 -30.55 8.44 -6.17
N ALA A 184 -31.10 9.65 -6.11
CA ALA A 184 -30.31 10.89 -6.20
C ALA A 184 -29.40 11.02 -4.97
N ALA A 185 -28.17 11.49 -5.20
CA ALA A 185 -27.15 11.63 -4.15
C ALA A 185 -27.40 12.86 -3.29
N CYS A 186 -27.33 12.70 -1.96
CA CYS A 186 -27.32 13.78 -0.99
C CYS A 186 -25.89 14.27 -0.70
N GLY A 187 -24.96 13.34 -0.51
CA GLY A 187 -23.57 13.64 -0.22
C GLY A 187 -22.71 12.40 -0.11
N ARG A 188 -21.41 12.59 0.11
CA ARG A 188 -20.42 11.54 0.29
C ARG A 188 -19.95 11.52 1.76
N LEU A 189 -19.97 10.33 2.34
CA LEU A 189 -19.51 10.07 3.70
C LEU A 189 -18.33 9.12 3.65
N VAL A 190 -17.27 9.43 4.37
CA VAL A 190 -16.05 8.62 4.47
C VAL A 190 -15.75 8.29 5.93
N ASP A 191 -15.28 7.08 6.16
CA ASP A 191 -14.78 6.64 7.46
C ASP A 191 -13.25 6.65 7.41
N LEU A 192 -12.65 7.52 8.20
CA LEU A 192 -11.20 7.71 8.25
C LEU A 192 -10.56 7.11 9.51
N ASP A 193 -11.33 6.48 10.39
CA ASP A 193 -10.82 5.82 11.60
C ASP A 193 -11.41 4.41 11.74
N PRO A 194 -10.59 3.38 11.49
CA PRO A 194 -9.17 3.43 11.10
C PRO A 194 -8.94 3.92 9.67
N ILE A 195 -7.77 4.49 9.40
CA ILE A 195 -7.32 4.74 8.03
C ILE A 195 -6.60 3.49 7.49
N ILE A 196 -6.79 3.17 6.23
CA ILE A 196 -6.18 2.01 5.59
C ILE A 196 -5.03 2.46 4.71
N VAL A 197 -3.87 1.83 4.87
CA VAL A 197 -2.77 1.96 3.93
C VAL A 197 -2.79 0.75 3.00
N ALA A 198 -3.09 1.01 1.75
CA ALA A 198 -3.09 0.01 0.69
C ALA A 198 -1.75 0.02 -0.02
N VAL A 199 -1.03 -1.10 0.04
CA VAL A 199 0.26 -1.29 -0.63
C VAL A 199 0.23 -2.50 -1.54
N ASP A 200 1.12 -2.50 -2.52
CA ASP A 200 1.29 -3.60 -3.46
C ASP A 200 2.56 -4.40 -3.12
N ALA A 201 2.40 -5.70 -2.87
CA ALA A 201 3.49 -6.62 -2.58
C ALA A 201 3.70 -7.60 -3.76
N THR A 202 4.95 -7.88 -4.09
CA THR A 202 5.31 -8.95 -5.03
C THR A 202 5.15 -10.32 -4.37
N GLU A 203 5.15 -11.39 -5.17
CA GLU A 203 5.02 -12.77 -4.67
C GLU A 203 6.08 -13.13 -3.62
N ASN A 204 7.32 -12.71 -3.85
CA ASN A 204 8.43 -12.96 -2.92
C ASN A 204 8.25 -12.19 -1.59
N GLN A 205 7.79 -10.94 -1.65
CA GLN A 205 7.51 -10.13 -0.47
C GLN A 205 6.32 -10.67 0.33
N LEU A 206 5.31 -11.19 -0.37
CA LEU A 206 4.10 -11.72 0.25
C LEU A 206 4.38 -12.88 1.19
N THR A 207 5.31 -13.76 0.84
CA THR A 207 5.68 -14.93 1.67
C THR A 207 6.31 -14.55 3.00
N ALA A 208 6.87 -13.35 3.09
CA ALA A 208 7.53 -12.83 4.29
C ALA A 208 6.62 -11.95 5.16
N ILE A 209 5.47 -11.50 4.64
CA ILE A 209 4.52 -10.71 5.42
C ILE A 209 3.84 -11.59 6.47
N ASN A 210 4.12 -11.29 7.74
CA ASN A 210 3.42 -11.93 8.85
C ASN A 210 2.29 -11.01 9.32
N PRO A 211 1.00 -11.44 9.22
CA PRO A 211 -0.13 -10.62 9.66
C PRO A 211 -0.14 -10.28 11.16
N GLU A 212 0.57 -11.07 11.98
CA GLU A 212 0.62 -10.88 13.43
C GLU A 212 1.67 -9.84 13.87
N THR A 213 2.56 -9.42 12.96
CA THR A 213 3.65 -8.49 13.31
C THR A 213 3.26 -7.07 12.88
N PRO A 214 3.26 -6.09 13.80
CA PRO A 214 3.07 -4.69 13.45
C PRO A 214 4.12 -4.23 12.43
N VAL A 215 3.71 -3.41 11.47
CA VAL A 215 4.57 -2.85 10.43
C VAL A 215 4.76 -1.36 10.66
N SER A 216 5.95 -0.85 10.36
CA SER A 216 6.22 0.59 10.39
C SER A 216 5.70 1.23 9.10
N VAL A 217 5.02 2.35 9.27
CA VAL A 217 4.44 3.13 8.17
C VAL A 217 4.92 4.57 8.26
N GLU A 218 5.50 5.04 7.19
CA GLU A 218 5.91 6.42 6.97
C GLU A 218 5.02 7.06 5.90
N LEU A 219 4.38 8.16 6.25
CA LEU A 219 3.55 8.95 5.33
C LEU A 219 4.38 10.05 4.66
N ALA A 220 4.01 10.46 3.46
CA ALA A 220 4.67 11.56 2.73
C ALA A 220 4.67 12.90 3.50
N THR A 221 3.84 13.04 4.53
CA THR A 221 3.81 14.18 5.44
C THR A 221 4.91 14.15 6.50
N GLY A 222 5.72 13.08 6.55
CA GLY A 222 6.74 12.86 7.58
C GLY A 222 6.20 12.27 8.88
N VAL A 223 4.95 11.86 8.91
CA VAL A 223 4.36 11.14 10.06
C VAL A 223 4.78 9.68 10.00
N GLU A 224 5.45 9.23 11.07
CA GLU A 224 5.78 7.82 11.28
C GLU A 224 4.78 7.21 12.28
N THR A 225 4.27 6.04 11.95
CA THR A 225 3.30 5.33 12.78
C THR A 225 3.44 3.83 12.60
N THR A 226 2.73 3.05 13.41
CA THR A 226 2.67 1.60 13.28
C THR A 226 1.26 1.17 12.91
N GLY A 227 1.17 0.16 12.05
CA GLY A 227 -0.10 -0.42 11.65
C GLY A 227 -0.08 -1.94 11.72
N ASN A 228 -1.26 -2.54 11.62
CA ASN A 228 -1.41 -3.99 11.58
C ASN A 228 -1.91 -4.42 10.20
N VAL A 229 -1.39 -5.53 9.70
CA VAL A 229 -1.87 -6.10 8.44
C VAL A 229 -3.29 -6.64 8.67
N ARG A 230 -4.29 -6.02 8.02
CA ARG A 230 -5.70 -6.41 8.11
C ARG A 230 -6.12 -7.43 7.05
N TYR A 231 -5.62 -7.23 5.84
CA TYR A 231 -6.02 -8.04 4.71
C TYR A 231 -4.87 -8.22 3.71
N ILE A 232 -4.79 -9.41 3.16
CA ILE A 232 -3.88 -9.75 2.06
C ILE A 232 -4.74 -10.35 0.95
N ALA A 233 -4.68 -9.76 -0.24
CA ALA A 233 -5.41 -10.25 -1.41
C ALA A 233 -4.95 -11.66 -1.78
N ARG A 234 -5.90 -12.53 -2.12
CA ARG A 234 -5.63 -13.91 -2.54
C ARG A 234 -5.42 -14.05 -4.05
N THR A 235 -5.66 -12.97 -4.78
CA THR A 235 -5.47 -12.91 -6.23
C THR A 235 -4.59 -11.72 -6.58
N ALA A 236 -3.61 -11.95 -7.46
CA ALA A 236 -2.75 -10.89 -7.95
C ALA A 236 -3.50 -9.98 -8.93
N ASN A 237 -3.16 -8.72 -8.96
CA ASN A 237 -3.54 -7.82 -10.04
C ASN A 237 -2.90 -8.31 -11.34
N ALA A 238 -3.71 -8.52 -12.37
CA ALA A 238 -3.27 -9.10 -13.64
C ALA A 238 -2.27 -8.21 -14.42
N GLN A 239 -2.29 -6.91 -14.18
CA GLN A 239 -1.44 -5.94 -14.88
C GLN A 239 -0.09 -5.76 -14.19
N THR A 240 -0.08 -5.60 -12.86
CA THR A 240 1.12 -5.35 -12.07
C THR A 240 1.77 -6.62 -11.53
N ARG A 241 1.02 -7.73 -11.47
CA ARG A 241 1.41 -9.01 -10.84
C ARG A 241 1.76 -8.85 -9.36
N THR A 242 1.12 -7.89 -8.70
CA THR A 242 1.25 -7.61 -7.28
C THR A 242 0.00 -8.03 -6.54
N PHE A 243 0.15 -8.27 -5.24
CA PHE A 243 -0.94 -8.57 -4.32
C PHE A 243 -1.19 -7.34 -3.45
N ARG A 244 -2.46 -6.93 -3.37
CA ARG A 244 -2.86 -5.84 -2.48
C ARG A 244 -2.76 -6.30 -1.03
N VAL A 245 -2.10 -5.51 -0.20
CA VAL A 245 -2.01 -5.67 1.25
C VAL A 245 -2.57 -4.42 1.90
N GLU A 246 -3.49 -4.59 2.85
CA GLU A 246 -4.11 -3.50 3.59
C GLU A 246 -3.61 -3.50 5.03
N ILE A 247 -3.09 -2.36 5.43
CA ILE A 247 -2.60 -2.10 6.77
C ILE A 247 -3.55 -1.10 7.44
N GLU A 248 -4.04 -1.46 8.60
CA GLU A 248 -4.92 -0.65 9.43
C GLU A 248 -4.10 0.22 10.38
N ILE A 249 -4.39 1.53 10.40
CA ILE A 249 -3.74 2.51 11.27
C ILE A 249 -4.83 3.25 12.05
N PRO A 250 -4.76 3.33 13.39
CA PRO A 250 -5.67 4.17 14.17
C PRO A 250 -5.56 5.65 13.78
N ASN A 251 -6.70 6.30 13.58
CA ASN A 251 -6.78 7.71 13.20
C ASN A 251 -7.94 8.43 13.92
N PRO A 252 -7.97 8.39 15.27
CA PRO A 252 -9.13 8.85 16.05
C PRO A 252 -9.46 10.33 15.86
N ASP A 253 -8.47 11.15 15.55
CA ASP A 253 -8.64 12.58 15.32
C ASP A 253 -8.90 12.92 13.84
N ASN A 254 -9.01 11.93 12.96
CA ASN A 254 -9.10 12.09 11.51
C ASN A 254 -7.98 12.99 10.92
N GLY A 255 -6.81 13.00 11.57
CA GLY A 255 -5.68 13.85 11.17
C GLY A 255 -4.95 13.35 9.94
N ILE A 256 -5.04 12.05 9.65
CA ILE A 256 -4.48 11.44 8.45
C ILE A 256 -5.56 11.43 7.37
N ALA A 257 -5.32 12.15 6.29
CA ALA A 257 -6.22 12.20 5.15
C ALA A 257 -6.05 10.95 4.25
N ALA A 258 -7.09 10.61 3.50
CA ALA A 258 -7.01 9.62 2.43
C ALA A 258 -6.28 10.20 1.20
N GLY A 259 -5.62 9.35 0.41
CA GLY A 259 -4.88 9.73 -0.79
C GLY A 259 -3.43 10.15 -0.55
N LEU A 260 -2.91 10.09 0.68
CA LEU A 260 -1.50 10.34 0.97
C LEU A 260 -0.64 9.15 0.52
N THR A 261 0.52 9.44 -0.05
CA THR A 261 1.52 8.40 -0.32
C THR A 261 2.09 7.87 1.00
N ALA A 262 2.22 6.57 1.09
CA ALA A 262 2.76 5.87 2.24
C ALA A 262 3.86 4.89 1.84
N SER A 263 4.86 4.74 2.70
CA SER A 263 5.92 3.74 2.63
C SER A 263 5.78 2.82 3.84
N VAL A 264 5.72 1.52 3.60
CA VAL A 264 5.57 0.50 4.65
C VAL A 264 6.81 -0.36 4.67
N GLN A 265 7.44 -0.47 5.83
CA GLN A 265 8.58 -1.37 6.03
C GLN A 265 8.09 -2.70 6.59
N VAL A 266 8.35 -3.76 5.84
CA VAL A 266 7.98 -5.13 6.21
C VAL A 266 9.24 -5.96 6.41
N GLY A 267 9.37 -6.61 7.56
CA GLY A 267 10.49 -7.50 7.84
C GLY A 267 10.38 -8.78 7.00
N LEU A 268 11.39 -9.03 6.17
CA LEU A 268 11.50 -10.25 5.35
C LEU A 268 12.13 -11.43 6.12
N GLY A 269 12.56 -11.20 7.35
CA GLY A 269 13.25 -12.19 8.17
C GLY A 269 14.65 -11.74 8.59
N VAL A 270 15.36 -12.60 9.29
CA VAL A 270 16.72 -12.36 9.77
C VAL A 270 17.68 -13.16 8.90
N ALA A 271 18.68 -12.48 8.34
CA ALA A 271 19.75 -13.10 7.56
C ALA A 271 21.13 -12.76 8.15
N PRO A 272 22.13 -13.65 8.05
CA PRO A 272 23.49 -13.29 8.38
C PRO A 272 23.99 -12.25 7.39
N ALA A 273 24.30 -11.05 7.89
CA ALA A 273 24.75 -9.93 7.08
C ALA A 273 25.99 -9.27 7.70
N LEU A 274 26.74 -8.56 6.89
CA LEU A 274 27.90 -7.79 7.28
C LEU A 274 27.64 -6.31 7.02
N LEU A 275 27.91 -5.47 8.02
CA LEU A 275 27.96 -4.02 7.84
C LEU A 275 29.32 -3.64 7.24
N MET A 276 29.31 -2.98 6.10
CA MET A 276 30.53 -2.56 5.42
C MET A 276 30.36 -1.21 4.73
N THR A 277 31.50 -0.59 4.39
CA THR A 277 31.45 0.65 3.61
C THR A 277 31.10 0.39 2.14
N PRO A 278 30.31 1.25 1.46
CA PRO A 278 30.04 1.09 0.02
C PRO A 278 31.30 1.05 -0.84
N ALA A 279 32.40 1.65 -0.39
CA ALA A 279 33.70 1.65 -1.08
C ALA A 279 34.35 0.27 -1.18
N SER A 280 33.88 -0.70 -0.38
CA SER A 280 34.40 -2.08 -0.44
C SER A 280 33.70 -2.94 -1.50
N LEU A 281 32.64 -2.42 -2.12
CA LEU A 281 31.97 -3.09 -3.24
C LEU A 281 32.81 -2.99 -4.52
N VAL A 282 32.85 -4.07 -5.26
CA VAL A 282 33.54 -4.19 -6.55
C VAL A 282 32.55 -4.59 -7.62
N LEU A 283 32.68 -3.99 -8.80
CA LEU A 283 31.94 -4.43 -9.98
C LEU A 283 32.79 -5.47 -10.73
N HIS A 284 32.24 -6.65 -10.88
CA HIS A 284 32.86 -7.72 -11.67
C HIS A 284 32.71 -7.45 -13.17
N ASP A 285 33.61 -8.02 -14.01
CA ASP A 285 33.63 -7.80 -15.46
C ASP A 285 32.32 -8.18 -16.17
N ASP A 286 31.51 -9.06 -15.57
CA ASP A 286 30.20 -9.50 -16.08
C ASP A 286 29.03 -8.61 -15.57
N GLY A 287 29.32 -7.55 -14.79
CA GLY A 287 28.33 -6.61 -14.30
C GLY A 287 27.72 -6.95 -12.92
N ARG A 288 28.15 -8.03 -12.26
CA ARG A 288 27.73 -8.37 -10.90
C ARG A 288 28.44 -7.49 -9.87
N VAL A 289 27.72 -7.07 -8.84
CA VAL A 289 28.27 -6.36 -7.70
C VAL A 289 28.62 -7.37 -6.61
N GLY A 290 29.79 -7.24 -6.03
CA GLY A 290 30.25 -8.18 -5.02
C GLY A 290 31.42 -7.65 -4.20
N VAL A 291 32.05 -8.54 -3.49
CA VAL A 291 33.27 -8.27 -2.72
C VAL A 291 34.37 -9.29 -3.06
N ARG A 292 35.61 -8.88 -2.90
CA ARG A 292 36.74 -9.77 -3.02
C ARG A 292 37.22 -10.22 -1.64
N TYR A 293 37.49 -11.48 -1.50
CA TYR A 293 38.01 -12.07 -0.28
C TYR A 293 39.17 -13.05 -0.61
N VAL A 294 39.94 -13.36 0.40
CA VAL A 294 41.02 -14.31 0.30
C VAL A 294 40.56 -15.63 0.91
N ASP A 295 40.68 -16.73 0.15
CA ASP A 295 40.33 -18.06 0.60
C ASP A 295 41.44 -18.72 1.44
N ASP A 296 41.19 -19.92 1.96
CA ASP A 296 42.12 -20.68 2.80
C ASP A 296 43.42 -21.11 2.05
N THR A 297 43.48 -20.89 0.75
CA THR A 297 44.66 -21.19 -0.10
C THR A 297 45.44 -19.94 -0.50
N ASP A 298 45.12 -18.78 0.13
CA ASP A 298 45.69 -17.46 -0.17
C ASP A 298 45.41 -16.97 -1.58
N ILE A 299 44.27 -17.38 -2.17
CA ILE A 299 43.87 -16.97 -3.51
C ILE A 299 42.70 -15.96 -3.39
N VAL A 300 42.76 -14.87 -4.17
CA VAL A 300 41.67 -13.88 -4.24
C VAL A 300 40.49 -14.50 -4.98
N GLN A 301 39.33 -14.47 -4.32
CA GLN A 301 38.05 -14.92 -4.86
C GLN A 301 37.07 -13.74 -4.90
N PHE A 302 36.06 -13.85 -5.78
CA PHE A 302 34.95 -12.94 -5.86
C PHE A 302 33.66 -13.62 -5.36
N THR A 303 32.90 -12.94 -4.55
CA THR A 303 31.52 -13.37 -4.20
C THR A 303 30.53 -12.26 -4.49
N GLU A 304 29.42 -12.64 -5.12
CA GLU A 304 28.31 -11.72 -5.34
C GLU A 304 27.61 -11.42 -4.02
N VAL A 305 27.31 -10.15 -3.77
CA VAL A 305 26.60 -9.74 -2.57
C VAL A 305 25.34 -8.98 -2.93
N SER A 306 24.34 -9.08 -2.05
CA SER A 306 23.12 -8.30 -2.14
C SER A 306 23.08 -7.29 -1.02
N VAL A 307 22.90 -6.01 -1.34
CA VAL A 307 22.65 -4.96 -0.37
C VAL A 307 21.23 -5.14 0.15
N VAL A 308 21.09 -5.32 1.46
CA VAL A 308 19.79 -5.60 2.11
C VAL A 308 19.29 -4.44 2.96
N ASP A 309 20.20 -3.51 3.33
CA ASP A 309 19.84 -2.32 4.11
C ASP A 309 20.90 -1.23 3.92
N ASP A 310 20.48 0.04 3.98
CA ASP A 310 21.34 1.22 3.90
C ASP A 310 21.26 1.99 5.22
N ALA A 311 22.32 1.92 6.00
CA ALA A 311 22.42 2.54 7.31
C ALA A 311 23.37 3.75 7.28
N GLN A 312 23.27 4.63 8.28
CA GLN A 312 24.13 5.81 8.38
C GLN A 312 25.63 5.48 8.43
N ASP A 313 25.96 4.32 8.99
CA ASP A 313 27.35 3.87 9.20
C ASP A 313 27.86 2.98 8.05
N GLY A 314 27.06 2.69 7.04
CA GLY A 314 27.42 1.82 5.93
C GLY A 314 26.23 1.04 5.36
N ILE A 315 26.52 0.01 4.60
CA ILE A 315 25.53 -0.87 3.98
C ILE A 315 25.59 -2.26 4.61
N TRP A 316 24.41 -2.85 4.83
CA TRP A 316 24.32 -4.27 5.21
C TRP A 316 24.25 -5.12 3.95
N VAL A 317 25.13 -6.11 3.86
CA VAL A 317 25.20 -7.00 2.70
C VAL A 317 25.12 -8.45 3.12
N THR A 318 24.49 -9.27 2.29
CA THR A 318 24.42 -10.74 2.41
C THR A 318 25.14 -11.41 1.24
N GLY A 319 25.41 -12.71 1.36
CA GLY A 319 26.11 -13.49 0.31
C GLY A 319 27.61 -13.65 0.56
N ILE A 320 28.12 -13.16 1.68
CA ILE A 320 29.53 -13.36 2.09
C ILE A 320 29.66 -14.71 2.77
N PRO A 321 30.66 -15.56 2.41
CA PRO A 321 30.95 -16.80 3.13
C PRO A 321 31.35 -16.53 4.58
N GLU A 322 30.91 -17.38 5.50
CA GLU A 322 31.28 -17.26 6.91
C GLU A 322 32.80 -17.45 7.07
N GLY A 323 33.44 -16.54 7.84
CA GLY A 323 34.88 -16.57 8.07
C GLY A 323 35.74 -16.07 6.90
N ALA A 324 35.16 -15.56 5.83
CA ALA A 324 35.92 -15.01 4.70
C ALA A 324 36.77 -13.81 5.12
N ASN A 325 38.03 -13.77 4.66
CA ASN A 325 38.94 -12.65 4.88
C ASN A 325 38.76 -11.61 3.75
N LEU A 326 37.98 -10.56 4.01
CA LEU A 326 37.69 -9.51 3.01
C LEU A 326 38.90 -8.61 2.78
N LEU A 327 39.15 -8.24 1.54
CA LEU A 327 40.14 -7.26 1.17
C LEU A 327 39.74 -5.88 1.69
N ALA A 328 40.54 -5.32 2.60
CA ALA A 328 40.29 -4.00 3.19
C ALA A 328 40.76 -2.84 2.30
N ALA A 329 41.74 -3.10 1.42
CA ALA A 329 42.29 -2.12 0.50
C ALA A 329 42.90 -2.82 -0.72
N GLY A 330 42.91 -2.14 -1.88
CA GLY A 330 43.56 -2.64 -3.11
C GLY A 330 42.68 -3.57 -3.94
N GLN A 331 41.40 -3.69 -3.61
CA GLN A 331 40.45 -4.58 -4.29
C GLN A 331 40.36 -4.32 -5.81
N ASP A 332 40.57 -3.09 -6.28
CA ASP A 332 40.46 -2.73 -7.69
C ASP A 332 41.65 -3.24 -8.54
N PHE A 333 42.79 -3.46 -7.90
CA PHE A 333 44.03 -3.85 -8.57
C PHE A 333 44.26 -5.38 -8.62
N LEU A 334 43.52 -6.12 -7.80
CA LEU A 334 43.70 -7.57 -7.70
C LEU A 334 42.57 -8.29 -8.45
N ARG A 335 42.96 -9.18 -9.36
CA ARG A 335 41.99 -10.02 -10.08
C ARG A 335 41.75 -11.32 -9.34
N GLU A 336 40.61 -11.93 -9.59
CA GLU A 336 40.29 -13.29 -9.14
C GLU A 336 41.36 -14.29 -9.61
N GLY A 337 41.68 -15.24 -8.75
CA GLY A 337 42.70 -16.26 -9.02
C GLY A 337 44.15 -15.85 -8.74
N VAL A 338 44.42 -14.60 -8.29
CA VAL A 338 45.76 -14.16 -7.92
C VAL A 338 46.08 -14.62 -6.51
N LYS A 339 47.28 -15.23 -6.35
CA LYS A 339 47.80 -15.60 -5.06
C LYS A 339 48.36 -14.37 -4.32
N VAL A 340 48.01 -14.22 -3.06
CA VAL A 340 48.36 -13.05 -2.22
C VAL A 340 48.90 -13.51 -0.88
N GLU A 341 49.55 -12.62 -0.16
CA GLU A 341 49.97 -12.82 1.24
C GLU A 341 49.09 -11.95 2.16
N PRO A 342 48.09 -12.58 2.84
CA PRO A 342 47.12 -11.82 3.67
C PRO A 342 47.77 -11.36 4.98
N GLN A 343 47.56 -10.08 5.31
CA GLN A 343 47.90 -9.50 6.61
C GLN A 343 46.61 -9.02 7.27
N LEU A 344 46.33 -9.55 8.46
CA LEU A 344 45.16 -9.14 9.26
C LEU A 344 45.34 -7.69 9.72
N VAL A 345 44.27 -6.90 9.59
CA VAL A 345 44.17 -5.56 10.20
C VAL A 345 44.33 -5.73 11.72
N GLN A 346 45.39 -5.17 12.30
CA GLN A 346 45.43 -5.00 13.75
C GLN A 346 44.54 -3.82 14.12
N GLU A 347 43.39 -4.11 14.74
CA GLU A 347 42.57 -3.06 15.38
C GLU A 347 43.44 -2.24 16.35
N ARG A 348 43.46 -0.92 16.12
CA ARG A 348 44.07 0.05 17.01
C ARG A 348 43.07 0.55 18.03
#